data_d09f55d0f9bc6c85ae20cebf83a7879b
#
_entry.id   d09f55d0f9bc6c85ae20cebf83a7879b
#
_cell.length_a   1.000
_cell.length_b   1.000
_cell.length_c   1.000
_cell.angle_alpha   90.00
_cell.angle_beta   90.00
_cell.angle_gamma   90.00
#
_symmetry.space_group_name_H-M   'P 1'
#
loop_
_entity.id
_entity.type
_entity.pdbx_description
1 polymer ?
#
loop_
_entity_poly.entity_id
_entity_poly.type
_entity_poly.pdbx_seq_one_letter_code
_entity_poly.pdbx_strand_id
1 'polypeptide(L)'
;MEVDTTTLIPIKFEKIMQSRTYTCIVLASEEKKFGVYTNLESGKSIQAHLTKVAPARPSTHQFIDHIFQGLEVSVKQIVINELQDTIYFARIFLEQKRGDLLHIVEIDARPSDSITLALTHKAPIFCMPQVHTNAIAMEDTAL
;
A
#
# COMPACT_ATOMS: atom_id res chain seq x y z
N MET A 1 -9.66 3.21 15.35
CA MET A 1 -8.82 4.37 15.73
C MET A 1 -8.59 5.22 14.50
N GLU A 2 -8.88 6.49 14.57
CA GLU A 2 -8.65 7.40 13.46
C GLU A 2 -7.17 7.75 13.35
N VAL A 3 -6.70 7.89 12.11
CA VAL A 3 -5.33 8.32 11.83
C VAL A 3 -5.31 9.85 11.72
N ASP A 4 -4.44 10.48 12.51
CA ASP A 4 -4.21 11.92 12.36
C ASP A 4 -3.38 12.15 11.10
N THR A 5 -3.96 12.81 10.11
CA THR A 5 -3.34 13.02 8.81
C THR A 5 -2.59 14.34 8.68
N THR A 6 -2.45 15.13 9.78
CA THR A 6 -1.85 16.47 9.70
C THR A 6 -0.34 16.46 9.50
N THR A 7 0.35 15.37 9.86
CA THR A 7 1.81 15.29 9.81
C THR A 7 2.32 14.07 9.06
N LEU A 8 1.56 13.59 8.09
CA LEU A 8 1.94 12.41 7.33
C LEU A 8 3.19 12.62 6.49
N ILE A 9 4.03 11.58 6.44
CA ILE A 9 5.25 11.58 5.66
C ILE A 9 4.99 10.89 4.32
N PRO A 10 5.22 11.57 3.18
CA PRO A 10 5.04 10.94 1.87
C PRO A 10 6.02 9.81 1.65
N ILE A 11 5.51 8.71 1.12
CA ILE A 11 6.29 7.49 0.84
C ILE A 11 6.08 7.12 -0.61
N LYS A 12 7.17 6.70 -1.27
CA LYS A 12 7.10 6.20 -2.63
C LYS A 12 7.39 4.71 -2.65
N PHE A 13 6.64 3.99 -3.46
CA PHE A 13 6.97 2.61 -3.80
C PHE A 13 8.20 2.64 -4.72
N GLU A 14 9.25 1.89 -4.37
CA GLU A 14 10.44 1.79 -5.21
C GLU A 14 10.48 0.51 -6.04
N LYS A 15 10.39 -0.62 -5.35
CA LYS A 15 10.52 -1.93 -6.01
C LYS A 15 10.07 -3.03 -5.07
N ILE A 16 9.97 -4.23 -5.60
CA ILE A 16 9.85 -5.45 -4.79
C ILE A 16 11.11 -6.29 -4.98
N MET A 17 11.46 -7.01 -3.92
CA MET A 17 12.53 -7.99 -3.95
C MET A 17 11.93 -9.32 -3.52
N GLN A 18 12.11 -10.35 -4.34
CA GLN A 18 11.57 -11.68 -4.09
C GLN A 18 12.67 -12.60 -3.60
N SER A 19 12.43 -13.29 -2.50
CA SER A 19 13.23 -14.43 -2.09
C SER A 19 12.46 -15.72 -2.38
N ARG A 20 12.96 -16.85 -1.90
CA ARG A 20 12.26 -18.12 -2.06
C ARG A 20 11.02 -18.22 -1.17
N THR A 21 10.99 -17.47 -0.08
CA THR A 21 9.97 -17.64 0.97
C THR A 21 9.17 -16.38 1.26
N TYR A 22 9.63 -15.22 0.82
CA TYR A 22 8.94 -13.97 1.11
C TYR A 22 9.19 -12.92 0.02
N THR A 23 8.40 -11.86 0.11
CA THR A 23 8.56 -10.65 -0.70
C THR A 23 8.92 -9.50 0.22
N CYS A 24 9.86 -8.67 -0.19
CA CYS A 24 10.13 -7.39 0.47
C CYS A 24 9.66 -6.27 -0.45
N ILE A 25 8.73 -5.46 0.06
CA ILE A 25 8.28 -4.25 -0.62
C ILE A 25 9.17 -3.11 -0.14
N VAL A 26 9.92 -2.52 -1.05
CA VAL A 26 10.83 -1.42 -0.71
C VAL A 26 10.11 -0.09 -0.90
N LEU A 27 10.01 0.65 0.19
CA LEU A 27 9.38 1.96 0.24
C LEU A 27 10.43 3.01 0.57
N ALA A 28 10.23 4.23 0.11
CA ALA A 28 11.20 5.30 0.34
C ALA A 28 10.53 6.62 0.69
N SER A 29 11.09 7.29 1.69
CA SER A 29 10.89 8.71 1.92
C SER A 29 12.08 9.48 1.33
N GLU A 30 12.09 10.80 1.49
CA GLU A 30 13.27 11.59 1.12
C GLU A 30 14.50 11.25 1.97
N GLU A 31 14.29 10.74 3.18
CA GLU A 31 15.35 10.52 4.16
C GLU A 31 15.85 9.09 4.22
N LYS A 32 15.00 8.10 3.95
CA LYS A 32 15.42 6.70 4.05
C LYS A 32 14.53 5.77 3.24
N LYS A 33 15.07 4.57 3.01
CA LYS A 33 14.33 3.44 2.45
C LYS A 33 14.13 2.41 3.54
N PHE A 34 12.99 1.73 3.50
CA PHE A 34 12.71 0.63 4.43
C PHE A 34 11.88 -0.44 3.75
N GLY A 35 11.94 -1.65 4.30
CA GLY A 35 11.27 -2.81 3.72
C GLY A 35 10.03 -3.20 4.50
N VAL A 36 8.97 -3.51 3.79
CA VAL A 36 7.78 -4.15 4.34
C VAL A 36 7.74 -5.57 3.82
N TYR A 37 7.82 -6.55 4.72
CA TYR A 37 7.88 -7.95 4.34
C TYR A 37 6.48 -8.55 4.25
N THR A 38 6.26 -9.36 3.25
CA THR A 38 4.98 -10.02 3.01
C THR A 38 5.21 -11.37 2.34
N ASN A 39 4.14 -12.10 2.04
CA ASN A 39 4.22 -13.41 1.41
C ASN A 39 4.50 -13.31 -0.10
N LEU A 40 4.77 -14.46 -0.72
CA LEU A 40 5.08 -14.52 -2.14
C LEU A 40 3.89 -14.15 -3.02
N GLU A 41 2.69 -14.48 -2.59
CA GLU A 41 1.46 -14.17 -3.34
C GLU A 41 1.26 -12.66 -3.53
N SER A 42 1.48 -11.91 -2.47
CA SER A 42 1.39 -10.44 -2.53
C SER A 42 2.42 -9.88 -3.51
N GLY A 43 3.63 -10.43 -3.51
CA GLY A 43 4.67 -10.03 -4.45
C GLY A 43 4.29 -10.32 -5.89
N LYS A 44 3.69 -11.47 -6.15
CA LYS A 44 3.21 -11.82 -7.49
C LYS A 44 2.13 -10.88 -7.99
N SER A 45 1.22 -10.48 -7.10
CA SER A 45 0.16 -9.52 -7.43
C SER A 45 0.73 -8.16 -7.83
N ILE A 46 1.71 -7.68 -7.06
CA ILE A 46 2.39 -6.43 -7.38
C ILE A 46 3.16 -6.55 -8.69
N GLN A 47 3.89 -7.64 -8.86
CA GLN A 47 4.67 -7.89 -10.08
C GLN A 47 3.77 -7.92 -11.32
N ALA A 48 2.64 -8.58 -11.24
CA ALA A 48 1.68 -8.64 -12.34
C ALA A 48 1.18 -7.25 -12.71
N HIS A 49 0.92 -6.40 -11.72
CA HIS A 49 0.55 -5.01 -11.97
C HIS A 49 1.67 -4.24 -12.66
N LEU A 50 2.91 -4.37 -12.18
CA LEU A 50 4.07 -3.65 -12.71
C LEU A 50 4.40 -4.07 -14.15
N THR A 51 4.26 -5.35 -14.47
CA THR A 51 4.56 -5.89 -15.80
C THR A 51 3.36 -5.83 -16.75
N LYS A 52 2.21 -5.42 -16.26
CA LYS A 52 0.96 -5.32 -17.02
C LYS A 52 0.54 -6.63 -17.68
N VAL A 53 0.86 -7.75 -17.03
CA VAL A 53 0.43 -9.07 -17.47
C VAL A 53 -0.97 -9.34 -16.96
N ALA A 54 -1.92 -9.51 -17.87
CA ALA A 54 -3.30 -9.81 -17.51
C ALA A 54 -3.45 -11.31 -17.26
N PRO A 55 -3.94 -11.75 -16.09
CA PRO A 55 -4.25 -13.15 -15.86
C PRO A 55 -5.50 -13.56 -16.62
N ALA A 56 -5.68 -14.87 -16.84
CA ALA A 56 -6.86 -15.39 -17.52
C ALA A 56 -8.17 -15.07 -16.79
N ARG A 57 -8.11 -15.06 -15.45
CA ARG A 57 -9.22 -14.67 -14.59
C ARG A 57 -8.76 -13.60 -13.60
N PRO A 58 -9.66 -12.71 -13.14
CA PRO A 58 -9.28 -11.65 -12.21
C PRO A 58 -8.64 -12.21 -10.94
N SER A 59 -7.53 -11.61 -10.51
CA SER A 59 -6.95 -11.86 -9.20
C SER A 59 -7.85 -11.25 -8.12
N THR A 60 -7.56 -11.56 -6.85
CA THR A 60 -8.32 -10.98 -5.74
C THR A 60 -8.27 -9.45 -5.74
N HIS A 61 -7.12 -8.86 -5.98
CA HIS A 61 -7.01 -7.39 -6.03
C HIS A 61 -7.74 -6.81 -7.24
N GLN A 62 -7.72 -7.49 -8.38
CA GLN A 62 -8.51 -7.07 -9.54
C GLN A 62 -10.01 -7.18 -9.28
N PHE A 63 -10.43 -8.22 -8.56
CA PHE A 63 -11.81 -8.39 -8.16
C PHE A 63 -12.26 -7.23 -7.25
N ILE A 64 -11.44 -6.88 -6.27
CA ILE A 64 -11.70 -5.72 -5.40
C ILE A 64 -11.82 -4.45 -6.24
N ASP A 65 -10.90 -4.26 -7.19
CA ASP A 65 -10.91 -3.09 -8.06
C ASP A 65 -12.19 -3.04 -8.91
N HIS A 66 -12.65 -4.17 -9.42
CA HIS A 66 -13.92 -4.23 -10.17
C HIS A 66 -15.11 -3.84 -9.30
N ILE A 67 -15.11 -4.25 -8.01
CA ILE A 67 -16.14 -3.84 -7.06
C ILE A 67 -16.09 -2.31 -6.86
N PHE A 68 -14.89 -1.76 -6.68
CA PHE A 68 -14.72 -0.31 -6.51
C PHE A 68 -15.25 0.44 -7.73
N GLN A 69 -14.90 -0.01 -8.93
CA GLN A 69 -15.40 0.62 -10.15
C GLN A 69 -16.92 0.54 -10.27
N GLY A 70 -17.48 -0.63 -9.94
CA GLY A 70 -18.94 -0.82 -9.99
C GLY A 70 -19.71 0.05 -9.00
N LEU A 71 -19.11 0.38 -7.87
CA LEU A 71 -19.69 1.21 -6.83
C LEU A 71 -19.24 2.68 -6.88
N GLU A 72 -18.42 3.02 -7.89
CA GLU A 72 -17.85 4.36 -8.03
C GLU A 72 -17.03 4.79 -6.81
N VAL A 73 -16.25 3.84 -6.29
CA VAL A 73 -15.34 4.06 -5.17
C VAL A 73 -13.93 4.22 -5.71
N SER A 74 -13.19 5.19 -5.19
CA SER A 74 -11.78 5.35 -5.50
C SER A 74 -10.93 5.23 -4.24
N VAL A 75 -9.67 4.84 -4.42
CA VAL A 75 -8.70 4.85 -3.32
C VAL A 75 -8.13 6.26 -3.25
N LYS A 76 -8.38 6.95 -2.14
CA LYS A 76 -7.89 8.31 -1.92
C LYS A 76 -6.42 8.32 -1.54
N GLN A 77 -6.06 7.49 -0.57
CA GLN A 77 -4.70 7.38 -0.05
C GLN A 77 -4.59 6.16 0.83
N ILE A 78 -3.37 5.72 1.10
CA ILE A 78 -3.11 4.76 2.17
C ILE A 78 -2.12 5.35 3.16
N VAL A 79 -2.24 4.93 4.42
CA VAL A 79 -1.36 5.37 5.49
C VAL A 79 -0.84 4.16 6.23
N ILE A 80 0.48 4.02 6.31
CA ILE A 80 1.09 3.03 7.19
C ILE A 80 1.13 3.68 8.56
N ASN A 81 0.25 3.23 9.46
CA ASN A 81 -0.07 3.95 10.68
C ASN A 81 0.60 3.41 11.95
N GLU A 82 1.14 2.20 11.90
CA GLU A 82 1.73 1.59 13.08
C GLU A 82 2.79 0.57 12.70
N LEU A 83 3.79 0.44 13.54
CA LEU A 83 4.80 -0.60 13.48
C LEU A 83 4.95 -1.19 14.87
N GLN A 84 4.61 -2.47 15.03
CA GLN A 84 4.77 -3.22 16.27
C GLN A 84 5.78 -4.34 16.03
N ASP A 85 6.93 -4.25 16.64
CA ASP A 85 8.05 -5.16 16.39
C ASP A 85 8.44 -5.12 14.92
N THR A 86 8.09 -6.12 14.13
CA THR A 86 8.37 -6.18 12.70
C THR A 86 7.11 -6.09 11.85
N ILE A 87 5.94 -5.93 12.48
CA ILE A 87 4.64 -5.95 11.80
C ILE A 87 4.16 -4.54 11.56
N TYR A 88 3.96 -4.20 10.29
CA TYR A 88 3.38 -2.93 9.88
C TYR A 88 1.86 -3.05 9.77
N PHE A 89 1.18 -1.98 10.14
CA PHE A 89 -0.26 -1.83 10.01
C PHE A 89 -0.56 -0.70 9.04
N ALA A 90 -1.65 -0.83 8.29
CA ALA A 90 -2.03 0.19 7.33
C ALA A 90 -3.54 0.47 7.38
N ARG A 91 -3.88 1.67 6.97
CA ARG A 91 -5.27 2.10 6.77
C ARG A 91 -5.41 2.54 5.32
N ILE A 92 -6.48 2.07 4.68
CA ILE A 92 -6.82 2.51 3.33
C ILE A 92 -8.01 3.48 3.42
N PHE A 93 -7.90 4.60 2.74
CA PHE A 93 -8.94 5.61 2.71
C PHE A 93 -9.64 5.54 1.36
N LEU A 94 -10.93 5.23 1.40
CA LEU A 94 -11.77 5.12 0.22
C LEU A 94 -12.69 6.32 0.13
N GLU A 95 -12.99 6.72 -1.08
CA GLU A 95 -13.81 7.89 -1.35
C GLU A 95 -14.92 7.53 -2.34
N GLN A 96 -16.15 7.91 -2.01
CA GLN A 96 -17.31 7.67 -2.86
C GLN A 96 -18.18 8.90 -2.93
N LYS A 97 -18.48 9.36 -4.13
CA LYS A 97 -19.45 10.43 -4.33
C LYS A 97 -20.86 9.86 -4.42
N ARG A 98 -21.79 10.43 -3.65
CA ARG A 98 -23.21 10.15 -3.72
C ARG A 98 -23.95 11.48 -3.84
N GLY A 99 -24.32 11.85 -5.07
CA GLY A 99 -24.90 13.17 -5.33
C GLY A 99 -23.88 14.25 -5.00
N ASP A 100 -24.27 15.20 -4.13
CA ASP A 100 -23.40 16.28 -3.69
C ASP A 100 -22.56 15.90 -2.45
N LEU A 101 -22.74 14.69 -1.93
CA LEU A 101 -22.04 14.24 -0.74
C LEU A 101 -20.82 13.41 -1.09
N LEU A 102 -19.76 13.64 -0.34
CA LEU A 102 -18.54 12.88 -0.42
C LEU A 102 -18.42 12.00 0.82
N HIS A 103 -18.42 10.69 0.63
CA HIS A 103 -18.22 9.74 1.70
C HIS A 103 -16.78 9.28 1.71
N ILE A 104 -16.15 9.35 2.88
CA ILE A 104 -14.80 8.84 3.08
C ILE A 104 -14.86 7.72 4.11
N VAL A 105 -14.28 6.58 3.77
CA VAL A 105 -14.26 5.41 4.64
C VAL A 105 -12.81 5.03 4.90
N GLU A 106 -12.46 4.87 6.18
CA GLU A 106 -11.15 4.42 6.61
C GLU A 106 -11.24 2.96 7.03
N ILE A 107 -10.44 2.11 6.42
CA ILE A 107 -10.50 0.66 6.62
C ILE A 107 -9.13 0.13 7.00
N ASP A 108 -9.08 -0.74 8.02
CA ASP A 108 -7.87 -1.47 8.37
C ASP A 108 -7.53 -2.47 7.27
N ALA A 109 -6.27 -2.51 6.88
CA ALA A 109 -5.80 -3.40 5.82
C ALA A 109 -4.34 -3.75 6.02
N ARG A 110 -3.93 -4.89 5.48
CA ARG A 110 -2.50 -5.22 5.48
C ARG A 110 -1.77 -4.23 4.57
N PRO A 111 -0.53 -3.85 4.92
CA PRO A 111 0.25 -2.94 4.04
C PRO A 111 0.37 -3.44 2.61
N SER A 112 0.60 -4.74 2.41
CA SER A 112 0.74 -5.31 1.05
C SER A 112 -0.51 -5.12 0.20
N ASP A 113 -1.69 -5.34 0.76
CA ASP A 113 -2.95 -5.14 0.04
C ASP A 113 -3.19 -3.67 -0.26
N SER A 114 -2.93 -2.83 0.73
CA SER A 114 -3.09 -1.37 0.59
C SER A 114 -2.16 -0.81 -0.49
N ILE A 115 -0.90 -1.22 -0.48
CA ILE A 115 0.09 -0.78 -1.48
C ILE A 115 -0.33 -1.24 -2.88
N THR A 116 -0.78 -2.48 -3.02
CA THR A 116 -1.23 -3.00 -4.32
C THR A 116 -2.38 -2.17 -4.88
N LEU A 117 -3.37 -1.86 -4.04
CA LEU A 117 -4.51 -1.05 -4.46
C LEU A 117 -4.09 0.40 -4.73
N ALA A 118 -3.18 0.95 -3.94
CA ALA A 118 -2.66 2.29 -4.18
C ALA A 118 -1.94 2.39 -5.52
N LEU A 119 -1.13 1.40 -5.88
CA LEU A 119 -0.46 1.36 -7.17
C LEU A 119 -1.45 1.28 -8.33
N THR A 120 -2.47 0.43 -8.21
CA THR A 120 -3.51 0.29 -9.22
C THR A 120 -4.27 1.60 -9.43
N HIS A 121 -4.59 2.30 -8.37
CA HIS A 121 -5.36 3.55 -8.40
C HIS A 121 -4.49 4.80 -8.50
N LYS A 122 -3.17 4.65 -8.54
CA LYS A 122 -2.22 5.78 -8.53
C LYS A 122 -2.47 6.70 -7.33
N ALA A 123 -2.81 6.10 -6.19
CA ALA A 123 -3.07 6.83 -4.96
C ALA A 123 -1.78 7.05 -4.18
N PRO A 124 -1.67 8.16 -3.44
CA PRO A 124 -0.47 8.42 -2.64
C PRO A 124 -0.38 7.50 -1.43
N ILE A 125 0.86 7.24 -1.03
CA ILE A 125 1.20 6.44 0.13
C ILE A 125 1.87 7.36 1.15
N PHE A 126 1.44 7.24 2.40
CA PHE A 126 2.01 8.00 3.51
C PHE A 126 2.33 7.07 4.66
N CYS A 127 3.15 7.54 5.58
CA CYS A 127 3.28 6.89 6.89
C CYS A 127 3.23 7.91 8.01
N MET A 128 2.88 7.44 9.19
CA MET A 128 2.94 8.25 10.41
C MET A 128 4.39 8.51 10.79
N PRO A 129 4.70 9.67 11.40
CA PRO A 129 6.07 9.98 11.83
C PRO A 129 6.70 8.91 12.72
N GLN A 130 5.93 8.30 13.62
CA GLN A 130 6.42 7.22 14.48
C GLN A 130 6.89 6.01 13.70
N VAL A 131 6.14 5.65 12.67
CA VAL A 131 6.49 4.52 11.80
C VAL A 131 7.79 4.83 11.08
N HIS A 132 7.89 6.03 10.52
CA HIS A 132 9.09 6.46 9.80
C HIS A 132 10.32 6.46 10.71
N THR A 133 10.20 6.97 11.93
CA THR A 133 11.29 7.01 12.90
C THR A 133 11.76 5.60 13.27
N ASN A 134 10.82 4.68 13.49
CA ASN A 134 11.11 3.34 13.99
C ASN A 134 11.41 2.32 12.88
N ALA A 135 11.09 2.63 11.64
CA ALA A 135 11.41 1.76 10.51
C ALA A 135 12.92 1.65 10.33
N ILE A 136 13.39 0.43 10.15
CA ILE A 136 14.82 0.17 9.98
C ILE A 136 15.23 0.55 8.56
N ALA A 137 16.18 1.49 8.45
CA ALA A 137 16.68 1.93 7.16
C ALA A 137 17.39 0.79 6.43
N MET A 138 17.08 0.66 5.15
CA MET A 138 17.79 -0.27 4.25
C MET A 138 18.94 0.47 3.59
N GLU A 139 20.05 -0.23 3.43
CA GLU A 139 21.15 0.31 2.64
C GLU A 139 20.84 0.19 1.15
N ASP A 140 21.35 1.14 0.39
CA ASP A 140 21.14 1.22 -1.06
C ASP A 140 22.06 0.25 -1.80
N THR A 141 22.26 -0.93 -1.24
CA THR A 141 23.07 -1.96 -1.87
C THR A 141 22.22 -2.76 -2.84
N ALA A 142 22.71 -2.90 -4.03
CA ALA A 142 22.11 -3.78 -5.01
C ALA A 142 22.12 -5.21 -4.49
N LEU A 143 21.00 -5.85 -4.49
CA LEU A 143 20.91 -7.28 -4.25
C LEU A 143 21.09 -8.02 -5.57
#